data_e41c5da03be862e865f355fe2877f526
#
_entry.id   e41c5da03be862e865f355fe2877f526
#
_cell.length_a   1.000
_cell.length_b   1.000
_cell.length_c   1.000
_cell.angle_alpha   90.00
_cell.angle_beta   90.00
_cell.angle_gamma   90.00
#
_symmetry.space_group_name_H-M   'P 1'
#
loop_
_entity.id
_entity.type
_entity.pdbx_description
1 polymer ?
#
loop_
_entity_poly.entity_id
_entity_poly.type
_entity_poly.pdbx_seq_one_letter_code
_entity_poly.pdbx_strand_id
1 'polypeptide(L)'
;MSESGLMWIEKYRPKTLDEVVNQKETIDGIKSLLRTPETMPHFLFAGPPGTGKSTVALCIARQLMGESFRKLVLELNASDERGIGVVRERIKGFSQIIQSAPSGVQFGLVILDESDEMTKDAQTALRRIMETASRTCRFILICNYQSGIIEPIQSRCSVFRFKQLDEAEASTYLSRICKAEKVEADQKALARILELSDGDLRRAVNFLQVAATSSKGGHLQLSNLKEFLPEAQSELVRSMLKLAVNGDFLKARDVMYELMGKYGVSGREIIRTANREIGRIPELNERQASIVRTLGEYDFRLTQGANEDIQLSAMIAQLAEIGRK
;
A
#
# COMPACT_ATOMS: atom_id res chain seq x y z
N MET A 1 -1.22 4.39 27.77
CA MET A 1 -1.80 3.20 27.17
C MET A 1 -0.64 2.23 26.91
N SER A 2 -0.70 1.02 27.47
CA SER A 2 0.37 0.02 27.33
C SER A 2 0.54 -0.38 25.87
N GLU A 3 1.78 -0.40 25.39
CA GLU A 3 2.13 -0.80 24.00
C GLU A 3 1.83 -2.28 23.68
N SER A 4 1.32 -3.04 24.66
CA SER A 4 1.08 -4.50 24.59
C SER A 4 -0.13 -4.95 23.76
N GLY A 5 -0.82 -4.06 23.08
CA GLY A 5 -1.99 -4.39 22.22
C GLY A 5 -1.97 -3.78 20.83
N LEU A 6 -0.89 -3.09 20.48
CA LEU A 6 -0.78 -2.45 19.16
C LEU A 6 -0.34 -3.46 18.09
N MET A 7 -0.90 -3.34 16.88
CA MET A 7 -0.39 -4.06 15.71
C MET A 7 1.09 -3.71 15.48
N TRP A 8 1.90 -4.69 15.11
CA TRP A 8 3.35 -4.48 14.94
C TRP A 8 3.68 -3.40 13.91
N ILE A 9 2.83 -3.25 12.89
CA ILE A 9 2.97 -2.21 11.88
C ILE A 9 2.95 -0.79 12.49
N GLU A 10 2.14 -0.56 13.51
CA GLU A 10 2.08 0.74 14.20
C GLU A 10 3.11 0.83 15.34
N LYS A 11 3.36 -0.27 16.05
CA LYS A 11 4.34 -0.35 17.13
C LYS A 11 5.77 -0.05 16.65
N TYR A 12 6.16 -0.60 15.49
CA TYR A 12 7.48 -0.47 14.90
C TYR A 12 7.58 0.59 13.80
N ARG A 13 6.52 1.37 13.62
CA ARG A 13 6.54 2.47 12.66
C ARG A 13 7.61 3.49 13.05
N PRO A 14 8.56 3.85 12.14
CA PRO A 14 9.57 4.86 12.40
C PRO A 14 8.98 6.16 12.97
N LYS A 15 9.60 6.68 14.04
CA LYS A 15 9.19 7.92 14.69
C LYS A 15 10.07 9.10 14.27
N THR A 16 11.27 8.81 13.79
CA THR A 16 12.26 9.78 13.32
C THR A 16 12.71 9.44 11.89
N LEU A 17 13.29 10.42 11.19
CA LEU A 17 13.84 10.21 9.84
C LEU A 17 15.04 9.24 9.84
N ASP A 18 15.77 9.13 10.97
CA ASP A 18 16.92 8.25 11.10
C ASP A 18 16.54 6.76 11.22
N GLU A 19 15.30 6.49 11.65
CA GLU A 19 14.78 5.13 11.77
C GLU A 19 14.22 4.58 10.45
N VAL A 20 14.06 5.43 9.43
CA VAL A 20 13.49 5.01 8.14
C VAL A 20 14.51 4.18 7.38
N VAL A 21 14.07 3.00 6.96
CA VAL A 21 14.92 2.02 6.25
C VAL A 21 14.88 2.28 4.74
N ASN A 22 16.00 2.03 4.04
CA ASN A 22 16.12 1.96 2.57
C ASN A 22 15.76 3.23 1.76
N GLN A 23 15.81 4.40 2.34
CA GLN A 23 15.55 5.65 1.59
C GLN A 23 16.66 6.69 1.82
N LYS A 24 17.91 6.23 2.00
CA LYS A 24 19.00 7.08 2.48
C LYS A 24 19.16 8.36 1.67
N GLU A 25 19.28 8.25 0.33
CA GLU A 25 19.42 9.42 -0.55
C GLU A 25 18.23 10.39 -0.42
N THR A 26 17.01 9.82 -0.41
CA THR A 26 15.76 10.59 -0.25
C THR A 26 15.71 11.27 1.12
N ILE A 27 16.06 10.56 2.18
CA ILE A 27 16.08 11.09 3.55
C ILE A 27 17.14 12.16 3.72
N ASP A 28 18.33 11.96 3.18
CA ASP A 28 19.41 12.96 3.24
C ASP A 28 19.03 14.24 2.48
N GLY A 29 18.40 14.10 1.31
CA GLY A 29 17.84 15.22 0.55
C GLY A 29 16.76 15.99 1.35
N ILE A 30 15.83 15.26 1.97
CA ILE A 30 14.79 15.84 2.83
C ILE A 30 15.43 16.57 4.02
N LYS A 31 16.34 15.91 4.75
CA LYS A 31 17.04 16.52 5.90
C LYS A 31 17.77 17.82 5.52
N SER A 32 18.36 17.86 4.33
CA SER A 32 19.02 19.09 3.84
C SER A 32 18.03 20.25 3.70
N LEU A 33 16.83 20.00 3.16
CA LEU A 33 15.78 21.03 3.02
C LEU A 33 15.14 21.41 4.36
N LEU A 34 15.15 20.53 5.35
CA LEU A 34 14.61 20.80 6.68
C LEU A 34 15.55 21.61 7.58
N ARG A 35 16.82 21.83 7.17
CA ARG A 35 17.77 22.69 7.93
C ARG A 35 17.31 24.14 7.99
N THR A 36 16.57 24.60 6.99
CA THR A 36 16.02 25.95 6.88
C THR A 36 14.51 25.84 6.67
N PRO A 37 13.72 25.59 7.73
CA PRO A 37 12.28 25.32 7.60
C PRO A 37 11.53 26.43 6.89
N GLU A 38 11.93 27.69 7.02
CA GLU A 38 11.27 28.86 6.42
C GLU A 38 11.26 28.76 4.89
N THR A 39 12.29 28.19 4.30
CA THR A 39 12.43 28.03 2.84
C THR A 39 12.02 26.66 2.36
N MET A 40 11.47 25.81 3.23
CA MET A 40 11.00 24.47 2.86
C MET A 40 9.98 24.55 1.71
N PRO A 41 10.20 23.87 0.58
CA PRO A 41 9.22 23.80 -0.49
C PRO A 41 8.06 22.86 -0.14
N HIS A 42 7.04 22.81 -1.00
CA HIS A 42 6.09 21.71 -0.97
C HIS A 42 6.77 20.42 -1.40
N PHE A 43 6.34 19.30 -0.87
CA PHE A 43 6.89 17.97 -1.22
C PHE A 43 5.85 17.14 -1.97
N LEU A 44 6.34 16.36 -2.92
CA LEU A 44 5.58 15.29 -3.56
C LEU A 44 6.34 13.98 -3.40
N PHE A 45 5.77 13.06 -2.63
CA PHE A 45 6.31 11.72 -2.40
C PHE A 45 5.62 10.73 -3.33
N ALA A 46 6.36 10.15 -4.26
CA ALA A 46 5.85 9.22 -5.25
C ALA A 46 6.58 7.87 -5.16
N GLY A 47 5.85 6.77 -5.31
CA GLY A 47 6.44 5.42 -5.32
C GLY A 47 5.46 4.33 -4.88
N PRO A 48 5.85 3.06 -4.98
CA PRO A 48 4.99 1.92 -4.66
C PRO A 48 4.42 1.95 -3.23
N PRO A 49 3.30 1.24 -2.96
CA PRO A 49 2.78 1.12 -1.61
C PRO A 49 3.79 0.45 -0.67
N GLY A 50 3.68 0.73 0.64
CA GLY A 50 4.53 0.11 1.67
C GLY A 50 5.98 0.59 1.72
N THR A 51 6.39 1.59 0.91
CA THR A 51 7.77 2.12 0.86
C THR A 51 8.10 3.20 1.90
N GLY A 52 7.15 3.52 2.78
CA GLY A 52 7.38 4.44 3.91
C GLY A 52 7.03 5.92 3.65
N LYS A 53 6.40 6.28 2.51
CA LYS A 53 6.03 7.67 2.16
C LYS A 53 5.28 8.40 3.28
N SER A 54 4.16 7.84 3.74
CA SER A 54 3.33 8.43 4.82
C SER A 54 4.07 8.45 6.16
N THR A 55 4.92 7.45 6.40
CA THR A 55 5.78 7.42 7.60
C THR A 55 6.78 8.57 7.60
N VAL A 56 7.46 8.81 6.47
CA VAL A 56 8.40 9.93 6.31
C VAL A 56 7.69 11.27 6.48
N ALA A 57 6.51 11.44 5.89
CA ALA A 57 5.71 12.65 6.05
C ALA A 57 5.39 12.93 7.53
N LEU A 58 5.00 11.89 8.29
CA LEU A 58 4.73 12.01 9.72
C LEU A 58 6.01 12.28 10.55
N CYS A 59 7.16 11.70 10.19
CA CYS A 59 8.44 12.00 10.83
C CYS A 59 8.82 13.47 10.63
N ILE A 60 8.68 14.01 9.42
CA ILE A 60 8.88 15.44 9.12
C ILE A 60 7.97 16.30 9.98
N ALA A 61 6.68 15.96 10.01
CA ALA A 61 5.69 16.71 10.76
C ALA A 61 6.02 16.72 12.27
N ARG A 62 6.42 15.59 12.84
CA ARG A 62 6.87 15.52 14.26
C ARG A 62 8.13 16.33 14.51
N GLN A 63 9.11 16.26 13.61
CA GLN A 63 10.35 17.01 13.73
C GLN A 63 10.13 18.52 13.67
N LEU A 64 9.26 18.99 12.76
CA LEU A 64 8.99 20.42 12.58
C LEU A 64 8.06 20.99 13.67
N MET A 65 7.02 20.26 14.06
CA MET A 65 5.93 20.76 14.88
C MET A 65 6.04 20.37 16.37
N GLY A 66 6.86 19.35 16.68
CA GLY A 66 7.07 18.90 18.06
C GLY A 66 5.75 18.61 18.78
N GLU A 67 5.57 19.16 19.97
CA GLU A 67 4.37 19.00 20.80
C GLU A 67 3.11 19.60 20.17
N SER A 68 3.27 20.56 19.27
CA SER A 68 2.16 21.21 18.55
C SER A 68 1.66 20.42 17.33
N PHE A 69 2.19 19.21 17.09
CA PHE A 69 1.82 18.35 15.94
C PHE A 69 0.32 18.30 15.69
N ARG A 70 -0.49 17.99 16.72
CA ARG A 70 -1.95 17.83 16.58
C ARG A 70 -2.68 19.11 16.14
N LYS A 71 -2.10 20.28 16.39
CA LYS A 71 -2.72 21.59 16.09
C LYS A 71 -2.24 22.11 14.73
N LEU A 72 -0.99 21.83 14.40
CA LEU A 72 -0.29 22.42 13.26
C LEU A 72 -0.17 21.49 12.05
N VAL A 73 -0.70 20.27 12.14
CA VAL A 73 -0.70 19.29 11.04
C VAL A 73 -2.14 18.92 10.71
N LEU A 74 -2.50 19.09 9.44
CA LEU A 74 -3.74 18.58 8.88
C LEU A 74 -3.41 17.37 8.00
N GLU A 75 -3.81 16.19 8.48
CA GLU A 75 -3.66 14.93 7.75
C GLU A 75 -5.01 14.54 7.12
N LEU A 76 -5.02 14.31 5.83
CA LEU A 76 -6.21 13.93 5.06
C LEU A 76 -5.85 12.79 4.11
N ASN A 77 -6.77 11.85 3.94
CA ASN A 77 -6.74 10.89 2.84
C ASN A 77 -7.65 11.40 1.71
N ALA A 78 -7.09 11.56 0.51
CA ALA A 78 -7.82 12.10 -0.63
C ALA A 78 -8.87 11.13 -1.18
N SER A 79 -8.76 9.82 -0.88
CA SER A 79 -9.73 8.79 -1.29
C SER A 79 -10.96 8.72 -0.38
N ASP A 80 -10.83 9.05 0.92
CA ASP A 80 -11.91 8.91 1.89
C ASP A 80 -12.97 10.00 1.75
N GLU A 81 -12.57 11.16 1.29
CA GLU A 81 -13.45 12.30 1.17
C GLU A 81 -14.06 12.37 -0.23
N ARG A 82 -15.17 11.67 -0.44
CA ARG A 82 -15.94 11.62 -1.70
C ARG A 82 -16.50 12.96 -2.17
N GLY A 83 -16.22 14.05 -1.48
CA GLY A 83 -16.65 15.41 -1.83
C GLY A 83 -15.48 16.37 -1.96
N ILE A 84 -15.14 16.75 -3.19
CA ILE A 84 -14.18 17.82 -3.55
C ILE A 84 -14.36 19.06 -2.65
N GLY A 85 -15.59 19.36 -2.21
CA GLY A 85 -15.93 20.49 -1.36
C GLY A 85 -15.34 20.40 0.03
N VAL A 86 -15.40 19.24 0.68
CA VAL A 86 -14.99 19.06 2.08
C VAL A 86 -13.46 19.17 2.22
N VAL A 87 -12.70 18.48 1.37
CA VAL A 87 -11.22 18.62 1.34
C VAL A 87 -10.82 20.05 1.10
N ARG A 88 -11.46 20.71 0.11
CA ARG A 88 -11.19 22.10 -0.24
C ARG A 88 -11.48 23.05 0.92
N GLU A 89 -12.62 22.90 1.60
CA GLU A 89 -13.00 23.78 2.72
C GLU A 89 -12.09 23.56 3.93
N ARG A 90 -11.77 22.31 4.28
CA ARG A 90 -10.88 22.00 5.40
C ARG A 90 -9.48 22.54 5.17
N ILE A 91 -8.90 22.31 3.97
CA ILE A 91 -7.58 22.83 3.63
C ILE A 91 -7.60 24.35 3.60
N LYS A 92 -8.62 24.97 2.99
CA LYS A 92 -8.77 26.42 2.93
C LYS A 92 -8.89 27.03 4.33
N GLY A 93 -9.73 26.49 5.19
CA GLY A 93 -9.88 26.94 6.57
C GLY A 93 -8.56 26.82 7.35
N PHE A 94 -7.88 25.69 7.25
CA PHE A 94 -6.59 25.46 7.90
C PHE A 94 -5.50 26.43 7.38
N SER A 95 -5.46 26.67 6.08
CA SER A 95 -4.45 27.50 5.43
C SER A 95 -4.59 29.01 5.69
N GLN A 96 -5.76 29.46 6.14
CA GLN A 96 -6.01 30.87 6.47
C GLN A 96 -5.53 31.25 7.87
N ILE A 97 -5.24 30.26 8.72
CA ILE A 97 -4.80 30.51 10.09
C ILE A 97 -3.28 30.65 10.08
N ILE A 98 -2.76 31.80 10.55
CA ILE A 98 -1.33 31.96 10.79
C ILE A 98 -0.96 31.07 11.97
N GLN A 99 -0.05 30.14 11.75
CA GLN A 99 0.32 29.14 12.72
C GLN A 99 1.80 29.33 13.08
N SER A 100 2.12 29.15 14.37
CA SER A 100 3.50 29.23 14.84
C SER A 100 3.76 28.07 15.78
N ALA A 101 4.81 27.30 15.47
CA ALA A 101 5.28 26.22 16.32
C ALA A 101 6.31 26.73 17.35
N PRO A 102 6.44 26.10 18.53
CA PRO A 102 7.49 26.39 19.49
C PRO A 102 8.91 26.26 18.92
N SER A 103 9.08 25.49 17.85
CA SER A 103 10.33 25.34 17.09
C SER A 103 10.71 26.54 16.24
N GLY A 104 9.90 27.61 16.21
CA GLY A 104 10.10 28.78 15.36
C GLY A 104 9.49 28.67 13.96
N VAL A 105 8.95 27.52 13.58
CA VAL A 105 8.25 27.32 12.30
C VAL A 105 6.96 28.11 12.28
N GLN A 106 6.78 28.95 11.25
CA GLN A 106 5.63 29.88 11.11
C GLN A 106 4.64 29.46 10.02
N PHE A 107 4.45 28.16 9.83
CA PHE A 107 3.47 27.63 8.89
C PHE A 107 2.85 26.32 9.41
N GLY A 108 1.63 26.01 8.96
CA GLY A 108 1.01 24.72 9.17
C GLY A 108 1.44 23.73 8.10
N LEU A 109 1.35 22.45 8.41
CA LEU A 109 1.66 21.36 7.48
C LEU A 109 0.40 20.62 7.08
N VAL A 110 0.17 20.48 5.78
CA VAL A 110 -0.92 19.69 5.21
C VAL A 110 -0.32 18.45 4.56
N ILE A 111 -0.72 17.27 5.06
CA ILE A 111 -0.36 15.97 4.50
C ILE A 111 -1.59 15.43 3.77
N LEU A 112 -1.46 15.21 2.46
CA LEU A 112 -2.49 14.60 1.61
C LEU A 112 -2.01 13.25 1.13
N ASP A 113 -2.56 12.19 1.70
CA ASP A 113 -2.28 10.82 1.24
C ASP A 113 -3.21 10.43 0.08
N GLU A 114 -2.76 9.50 -0.76
CA GLU A 114 -3.49 9.02 -1.96
C GLU A 114 -3.90 10.17 -2.90
N SER A 115 -3.03 11.17 -3.05
CA SER A 115 -3.33 12.38 -3.85
C SER A 115 -3.58 12.09 -5.34
N ASP A 116 -3.10 10.97 -5.85
CA ASP A 116 -3.35 10.48 -7.22
C ASP A 116 -4.78 10.01 -7.45
N GLU A 117 -5.55 9.73 -6.38
CA GLU A 117 -6.98 9.40 -6.46
C GLU A 117 -7.88 10.65 -6.57
N MET A 118 -7.31 11.85 -6.40
CA MET A 118 -8.04 13.10 -6.57
C MET A 118 -8.46 13.32 -8.02
N THR A 119 -9.70 13.81 -8.23
CA THR A 119 -10.13 14.26 -9.56
C THR A 119 -9.29 15.44 -10.06
N LYS A 120 -9.21 15.63 -11.38
CA LYS A 120 -8.46 16.76 -11.98
C LYS A 120 -8.97 18.13 -11.51
N ASP A 121 -10.27 18.26 -11.26
CA ASP A 121 -10.87 19.49 -10.75
C ASP A 121 -10.45 19.75 -9.29
N ALA A 122 -10.39 18.72 -8.46
CA ALA A 122 -9.89 18.80 -7.08
C ALA A 122 -8.42 19.20 -7.06
N GLN A 123 -7.60 18.60 -7.90
CA GLN A 123 -6.19 18.96 -8.03
C GLN A 123 -6.00 20.41 -8.54
N THR A 124 -6.85 20.87 -9.47
CA THR A 124 -6.82 22.26 -9.96
C THR A 124 -7.19 23.25 -8.84
N ALA A 125 -8.16 22.91 -7.99
CA ALA A 125 -8.51 23.70 -6.83
C ALA A 125 -7.38 23.72 -5.79
N LEU A 126 -6.77 22.55 -5.50
CA LEU A 126 -5.62 22.43 -4.60
C LEU A 126 -4.44 23.28 -5.06
N ARG A 127 -4.13 23.30 -6.35
CA ARG A 127 -3.09 24.17 -6.93
C ARG A 127 -3.28 25.62 -6.54
N ARG A 128 -4.52 26.14 -6.66
CA ARG A 128 -4.82 27.54 -6.31
C ARG A 128 -4.61 27.79 -4.81
N ILE A 129 -4.97 26.84 -3.96
CA ILE A 129 -4.74 26.95 -2.51
C ILE A 129 -3.24 26.96 -2.21
N MET A 130 -2.45 26.08 -2.83
CA MET A 130 -1.00 26.05 -2.67
C MET A 130 -0.34 27.38 -3.06
N GLU A 131 -0.82 28.03 -4.12
CA GLU A 131 -0.33 29.34 -4.57
C GLU A 131 -0.64 30.45 -3.54
N THR A 132 -1.87 30.49 -3.03
CA THR A 132 -2.33 31.53 -2.12
C THR A 132 -1.85 31.35 -0.68
N ALA A 133 -1.68 30.10 -0.24
CA ALA A 133 -1.32 29.73 1.12
C ALA A 133 0.19 29.45 1.31
N SER A 134 1.02 29.78 0.34
CA SER A 134 2.46 29.48 0.37
C SER A 134 3.22 30.13 1.55
N ARG A 135 2.67 31.16 2.17
CA ARG A 135 3.25 31.79 3.39
C ARG A 135 2.78 31.12 4.68
N THR A 136 1.59 30.55 4.70
CA THR A 136 0.93 30.01 5.90
C THR A 136 0.94 28.50 5.98
N CYS A 137 1.16 27.82 4.85
CA CYS A 137 1.13 26.36 4.77
C CYS A 137 2.22 25.77 3.88
N ARG A 138 2.68 24.58 4.25
CA ARG A 138 3.43 23.67 3.37
C ARG A 138 2.63 22.40 3.15
N PHE A 139 2.78 21.84 1.96
CA PHE A 139 2.06 20.64 1.54
C PHE A 139 3.03 19.49 1.35
N ILE A 140 2.68 18.32 1.85
CA ILE A 140 3.29 17.03 1.53
C ILE A 140 2.22 16.20 0.84
N LEU A 141 2.33 16.04 -0.46
CA LEU A 141 1.45 15.21 -1.27
C LEU A 141 2.07 13.82 -1.40
N ILE A 142 1.27 12.78 -1.20
CA ILE A 142 1.71 11.40 -1.28
C ILE A 142 0.90 10.70 -2.36
N CYS A 143 1.58 10.02 -3.28
CA CYS A 143 0.94 9.28 -4.37
C CYS A 143 1.67 7.97 -4.64
N ASN A 144 0.97 7.03 -5.24
CA ASN A 144 1.59 5.81 -5.76
C ASN A 144 2.12 6.05 -7.17
N TYR A 145 1.39 6.80 -7.98
CA TYR A 145 1.76 7.11 -9.36
C TYR A 145 1.89 8.62 -9.57
N GLN A 146 3.12 9.10 -9.86
CA GLN A 146 3.38 10.51 -10.16
C GLN A 146 2.53 11.01 -11.33
N SER A 147 2.25 10.16 -12.32
CA SER A 147 1.41 10.49 -13.47
C SER A 147 -0.04 10.79 -13.13
N GLY A 148 -0.53 10.40 -11.96
CA GLY A 148 -1.85 10.75 -11.44
C GLY A 148 -1.95 12.21 -10.96
N ILE A 149 -0.82 12.90 -10.78
CA ILE A 149 -0.76 14.28 -10.31
C ILE A 149 -0.56 15.21 -11.52
N ILE A 150 -1.37 16.27 -11.60
CA ILE A 150 -1.26 17.24 -12.70
C ILE A 150 0.08 18.00 -12.67
N GLU A 151 0.63 18.26 -13.84
CA GLU A 151 1.94 18.93 -14.00
C GLU A 151 2.05 20.28 -13.23
N PRO A 152 1.02 21.15 -13.19
CA PRO A 152 1.08 22.38 -12.41
C PRO A 152 1.28 22.21 -10.91
N ILE A 153 0.89 21.07 -10.31
CA ILE A 153 1.18 20.73 -8.92
C ILE A 153 2.61 20.20 -8.82
N GLN A 154 3.00 19.30 -9.72
CA GLN A 154 4.35 18.72 -9.72
C GLN A 154 5.43 19.81 -9.80
N SER A 155 5.26 20.81 -10.66
CA SER A 155 6.20 21.94 -10.83
C SER A 155 6.37 22.82 -9.59
N ARG A 156 5.45 22.73 -8.63
CA ARG A 156 5.49 23.49 -7.35
C ARG A 156 6.04 22.69 -6.18
N CYS A 157 6.34 21.41 -6.41
CA CYS A 157 6.82 20.51 -5.38
C CYS A 157 8.24 20.04 -5.66
N SER A 158 9.02 19.84 -4.61
CA SER A 158 10.21 19.02 -4.69
C SER A 158 9.76 17.55 -4.69
N VAL A 159 10.04 16.85 -5.78
CA VAL A 159 9.60 15.48 -6.00
C VAL A 159 10.64 14.51 -5.41
N PHE A 160 10.20 13.65 -4.52
CA PHE A 160 11.00 12.57 -3.95
C PHE A 160 10.41 11.22 -4.37
N ARG A 161 11.26 10.39 -4.97
CA ARG A 161 10.87 9.06 -5.47
C ARG A 161 11.30 8.00 -4.47
N PHE A 162 10.31 7.34 -3.89
CA PHE A 162 10.51 6.22 -2.99
C PHE A 162 10.66 4.94 -3.80
N LYS A 163 11.74 4.24 -3.56
CA LYS A 163 12.03 2.96 -4.22
C LYS A 163 11.47 1.81 -3.37
N GLN A 164 11.20 0.71 -4.03
CA GLN A 164 10.93 -0.56 -3.35
C GLN A 164 12.11 -0.93 -2.46
N LEU A 165 11.85 -1.56 -1.32
CA LEU A 165 12.91 -1.91 -0.38
C LEU A 165 13.86 -2.94 -0.98
N ASP A 166 15.15 -2.77 -0.69
CA ASP A 166 16.14 -3.81 -0.89
C ASP A 166 15.84 -4.99 0.06
N GLU A 167 15.89 -6.20 -0.47
CA GLU A 167 15.60 -7.42 0.28
C GLU A 167 16.48 -7.58 1.52
N ALA A 168 17.77 -7.21 1.44
CA ALA A 168 18.71 -7.28 2.54
C ALA A 168 18.34 -6.33 3.69
N GLU A 169 17.97 -5.10 3.35
CA GLU A 169 17.55 -4.10 4.35
C GLU A 169 16.19 -4.43 4.96
N ALA A 170 15.25 -4.91 4.15
CA ALA A 170 13.96 -5.38 4.61
C ALA A 170 14.10 -6.59 5.56
N SER A 171 14.98 -7.55 5.24
CA SER A 171 15.31 -8.68 6.11
C SER A 171 15.89 -8.23 7.45
N THR A 172 16.80 -7.26 7.43
CA THR A 172 17.38 -6.67 8.64
C THR A 172 16.30 -6.01 9.51
N TYR A 173 15.37 -5.30 8.89
CA TYR A 173 14.26 -4.66 9.60
C TYR A 173 13.33 -5.70 10.25
N LEU A 174 12.92 -6.76 9.53
CA LEU A 174 12.10 -7.83 10.11
C LEU A 174 12.83 -8.56 11.23
N SER A 175 14.14 -8.82 11.08
CA SER A 175 14.97 -9.44 12.13
C SER A 175 15.03 -8.59 13.40
N ARG A 176 15.05 -7.25 13.27
CA ARG A 176 14.97 -6.32 14.42
C ARG A 176 13.64 -6.46 15.16
N ILE A 177 12.52 -6.58 14.42
CA ILE A 177 11.20 -6.79 15.01
C ILE A 177 11.16 -8.15 15.74
N CYS A 178 11.65 -9.22 15.11
CA CYS A 178 11.70 -10.55 15.72
C CYS A 178 12.45 -10.52 17.07
N LYS A 179 13.62 -9.88 17.11
CA LYS A 179 14.40 -9.73 18.35
C LYS A 179 13.63 -8.98 19.43
N ALA A 180 12.93 -7.89 19.06
CA ALA A 180 12.16 -7.08 20.00
C ALA A 180 10.94 -7.83 20.55
N GLU A 181 10.31 -8.68 19.75
CA GLU A 181 9.16 -9.51 20.14
C GLU A 181 9.56 -10.89 20.70
N LYS A 182 10.88 -11.17 20.83
CA LYS A 182 11.42 -12.46 21.30
C LYS A 182 10.94 -13.65 20.44
N VAL A 183 10.84 -13.45 19.15
CA VAL A 183 10.52 -14.47 18.17
C VAL A 183 11.81 -14.92 17.52
N GLU A 184 12.11 -16.22 17.62
CA GLU A 184 13.18 -16.84 16.87
C GLU A 184 12.69 -17.16 15.45
N ALA A 185 13.28 -16.55 14.44
CA ALA A 185 12.86 -16.73 13.06
C ALA A 185 14.01 -17.25 12.18
N ASP A 186 13.74 -18.30 11.44
CA ASP A 186 14.67 -18.80 10.44
C ASP A 186 14.83 -17.77 9.30
N GLN A 187 16.06 -17.60 8.82
CA GLN A 187 16.33 -16.70 7.68
C GLN A 187 15.51 -17.08 6.44
N LYS A 188 15.30 -18.37 6.20
CA LYS A 188 14.46 -18.86 5.10
C LYS A 188 13.00 -18.45 5.26
N ALA A 189 12.48 -18.39 6.48
CA ALA A 189 11.13 -17.93 6.75
C ALA A 189 10.99 -16.42 6.51
N LEU A 190 11.98 -15.62 6.95
CA LEU A 190 11.99 -14.17 6.69
C LEU A 190 12.10 -13.84 5.20
N ALA A 191 13.01 -14.51 4.48
CA ALA A 191 13.15 -14.34 3.03
C ALA A 191 11.82 -14.67 2.31
N ARG A 192 11.12 -15.73 2.75
CA ARG A 192 9.83 -16.09 2.17
C ARG A 192 8.74 -15.07 2.47
N ILE A 193 8.69 -14.50 3.68
CA ILE A 193 7.76 -13.41 4.00
C ILE A 193 8.01 -12.20 3.09
N LEU A 194 9.26 -11.84 2.83
CA LEU A 194 9.61 -10.73 1.95
C LEU A 194 9.20 -11.00 0.50
N GLU A 195 9.46 -12.18 -0.02
CA GLU A 195 9.02 -12.60 -1.35
C GLU A 195 7.49 -12.49 -1.51
N LEU A 196 6.73 -12.95 -0.50
CA LEU A 196 5.26 -12.89 -0.47
C LEU A 196 4.70 -11.48 -0.39
N SER A 197 5.51 -10.56 0.15
CA SER A 197 5.11 -9.17 0.35
C SER A 197 5.35 -8.29 -0.87
N ASP A 198 6.03 -8.80 -1.89
CA ASP A 198 6.31 -8.10 -3.15
C ASP A 198 6.88 -6.69 -2.92
N GLY A 199 7.81 -6.58 -1.95
CA GLY A 199 8.46 -5.32 -1.58
C GLY A 199 7.60 -4.34 -0.75
N ASP A 200 6.39 -4.73 -0.36
CA ASP A 200 5.55 -3.97 0.58
C ASP A 200 5.89 -4.34 2.03
N LEU A 201 6.64 -3.45 2.71
CA LEU A 201 7.06 -3.69 4.09
C LEU A 201 5.88 -3.76 5.07
N ARG A 202 4.78 -3.07 4.79
CA ARG A 202 3.55 -3.13 5.59
C ARG A 202 2.97 -4.54 5.59
N ARG A 203 2.89 -5.14 4.41
CA ARG A 203 2.47 -6.54 4.25
C ARG A 203 3.44 -7.50 4.93
N ALA A 204 4.76 -7.26 4.78
CA ALA A 204 5.78 -8.09 5.40
C ALA A 204 5.66 -8.14 6.93
N VAL A 205 5.48 -6.98 7.57
CA VAL A 205 5.31 -6.89 9.03
C VAL A 205 4.01 -7.57 9.49
N ASN A 206 2.92 -7.40 8.75
CA ASN A 206 1.65 -8.07 9.05
C ASN A 206 1.78 -9.59 8.92
N PHE A 207 2.38 -10.10 7.85
CA PHE A 207 2.65 -11.54 7.69
C PHE A 207 3.53 -12.07 8.82
N LEU A 208 4.57 -11.32 9.20
CA LEU A 208 5.44 -11.69 10.30
C LEU A 208 4.66 -11.80 11.61
N GLN A 209 3.80 -10.83 11.93
CA GLN A 209 2.98 -10.83 13.14
C GLN A 209 2.03 -12.02 13.18
N VAL A 210 1.32 -12.29 12.10
CA VAL A 210 0.38 -13.42 12.00
C VAL A 210 1.12 -14.74 12.15
N ALA A 211 2.24 -14.91 11.43
CA ALA A 211 3.04 -16.12 11.49
C ALA A 211 3.66 -16.36 12.88
N ALA A 212 4.11 -15.29 13.55
CA ALA A 212 4.63 -15.36 14.90
C ALA A 212 3.55 -15.75 15.92
N THR A 213 2.33 -15.24 15.78
CA THR A 213 1.20 -15.58 16.65
C THR A 213 0.77 -17.04 16.49
N SER A 214 0.89 -17.60 15.28
CA SER A 214 0.53 -18.99 14.98
C SER A 214 1.62 -19.98 15.32
N SER A 215 2.86 -19.52 15.55
CA SER A 215 3.98 -20.40 15.89
C SER A 215 3.95 -20.81 17.36
N LYS A 216 3.71 -22.10 17.62
CA LYS A 216 3.78 -22.68 18.97
C LYS A 216 5.23 -22.64 19.45
N GLY A 217 5.50 -21.91 20.55
CA GLY A 217 6.83 -21.86 21.17
C GLY A 217 7.75 -20.72 20.69
N GLY A 218 7.24 -19.74 19.92
CA GLY A 218 8.02 -18.55 19.53
C GLY A 218 9.07 -18.78 18.45
N HIS A 219 9.10 -19.98 17.83
CA HIS A 219 10.03 -20.30 16.76
C HIS A 219 9.32 -20.29 15.40
N LEU A 220 9.64 -19.31 14.57
CA LEU A 220 9.07 -19.12 13.23
C LEU A 220 9.87 -19.90 12.18
N GLN A 221 9.32 -20.99 11.71
CA GLN A 221 9.88 -21.82 10.64
C GLN A 221 9.08 -21.68 9.35
N LEU A 222 9.70 -22.06 8.23
CA LEU A 222 9.03 -22.07 6.92
C LEU A 222 7.75 -22.94 6.92
N SER A 223 7.72 -24.00 7.73
CA SER A 223 6.56 -24.87 7.92
C SER A 223 5.34 -24.14 8.50
N ASN A 224 5.56 -23.14 9.37
CA ASN A 224 4.49 -22.34 9.99
C ASN A 224 3.84 -21.36 8.98
N LEU A 225 4.55 -21.08 7.89
CA LEU A 225 4.03 -20.22 6.82
C LEU A 225 3.15 -20.97 5.83
N LYS A 226 3.12 -22.31 5.85
CA LYS A 226 2.40 -23.12 4.85
C LYS A 226 0.91 -22.79 4.74
N GLU A 227 0.25 -22.46 5.85
CA GLU A 227 -1.17 -22.09 5.86
C GLU A 227 -1.43 -20.67 5.34
N PHE A 228 -0.40 -19.82 5.36
CA PHE A 228 -0.44 -18.42 4.91
C PHE A 228 0.24 -18.23 3.54
N LEU A 229 0.76 -19.34 2.96
CA LEU A 229 1.47 -19.26 1.70
C LEU A 229 0.48 -18.99 0.55
N PRO A 230 0.74 -17.97 -0.27
CA PRO A 230 0.09 -17.84 -1.57
C PRO A 230 0.27 -19.08 -2.46
N GLU A 231 1.21 -19.97 -2.13
CA GLU A 231 1.39 -21.24 -2.87
C GLU A 231 0.20 -22.17 -2.71
N ALA A 232 -0.33 -22.33 -1.50
CA ALA A 232 -1.57 -23.09 -1.30
C ALA A 232 -2.73 -22.40 -2.03
N GLN A 233 -2.80 -21.07 -1.98
CA GLN A 233 -3.79 -20.29 -2.72
C GLN A 233 -3.53 -20.35 -4.23
N SER A 234 -2.28 -20.23 -4.67
CA SER A 234 -1.89 -20.38 -6.08
C SER A 234 -2.19 -21.78 -6.61
N GLU A 235 -2.01 -22.81 -5.80
CA GLU A 235 -2.35 -24.19 -6.19
C GLU A 235 -3.86 -24.39 -6.29
N LEU A 236 -4.63 -23.82 -5.37
CA LEU A 236 -6.10 -23.79 -5.47
C LEU A 236 -6.57 -23.01 -6.70
N VAL A 237 -5.97 -21.85 -7.00
CA VAL A 237 -6.29 -21.07 -8.19
C VAL A 237 -5.94 -21.85 -9.47
N ARG A 238 -4.79 -22.53 -9.52
CA ARG A 238 -4.45 -23.42 -10.65
C ARG A 238 -5.47 -24.54 -10.79
N SER A 239 -5.87 -25.17 -9.69
CA SER A 239 -6.91 -26.20 -9.67
C SER A 239 -8.25 -25.65 -10.17
N MET A 240 -8.66 -24.48 -9.70
CA MET A 240 -9.87 -23.77 -10.15
C MET A 240 -9.84 -23.52 -11.66
N LEU A 241 -8.73 -23.02 -12.20
CA LEU A 241 -8.58 -22.77 -13.63
C LEU A 241 -8.67 -24.06 -14.46
N LYS A 242 -7.99 -25.12 -14.03
CA LYS A 242 -8.06 -26.44 -14.68
C LYS A 242 -9.48 -27.01 -14.69
N LEU A 243 -10.14 -26.99 -13.53
CA LEU A 243 -11.53 -27.45 -13.40
C LEU A 243 -12.48 -26.63 -14.28
N ALA A 244 -12.35 -25.32 -14.28
CA ALA A 244 -13.18 -24.42 -15.08
C ALA A 244 -13.02 -24.74 -16.58
N VAL A 245 -11.79 -24.78 -17.10
CA VAL A 245 -11.55 -25.04 -18.52
C VAL A 245 -11.92 -26.48 -18.93
N ASN A 246 -11.85 -27.43 -17.99
CA ASN A 246 -12.32 -28.80 -18.25
C ASN A 246 -13.85 -28.94 -18.21
N GLY A 247 -14.60 -27.86 -17.95
CA GLY A 247 -16.06 -27.85 -17.94
C GLY A 247 -16.70 -28.20 -16.59
N ASP A 248 -15.88 -28.45 -15.54
CA ASP A 248 -16.34 -28.77 -14.19
C ASP A 248 -16.69 -27.49 -13.40
N PHE A 249 -17.70 -26.78 -13.90
CA PHE A 249 -18.13 -25.48 -13.33
C PHE A 249 -18.39 -25.53 -11.82
N LEU A 250 -19.11 -26.55 -11.35
CA LEU A 250 -19.49 -26.66 -9.94
C LEU A 250 -18.26 -26.81 -9.04
N LYS A 251 -17.36 -27.72 -9.38
CA LYS A 251 -16.14 -27.92 -8.59
C LYS A 251 -15.21 -26.69 -8.63
N ALA A 252 -15.09 -26.03 -9.79
CA ALA A 252 -14.31 -24.80 -9.90
C ALA A 252 -14.88 -23.69 -9.00
N ARG A 253 -16.21 -23.58 -8.93
CA ARG A 253 -16.89 -22.63 -8.06
C ARG A 253 -16.73 -22.96 -6.57
N ASP A 254 -16.77 -24.24 -6.21
CA ASP A 254 -16.51 -24.67 -4.83
C ASP A 254 -15.09 -24.28 -4.37
N VAL A 255 -14.08 -24.44 -5.24
CA VAL A 255 -12.71 -23.98 -4.97
C VAL A 255 -12.64 -22.47 -4.82
N MET A 256 -13.38 -21.71 -5.63
CA MET A 256 -13.50 -20.25 -5.51
C MET A 256 -14.07 -19.86 -4.15
N TYR A 257 -15.15 -20.51 -3.70
CA TYR A 257 -15.72 -20.26 -2.38
C TYR A 257 -14.79 -20.64 -1.23
N GLU A 258 -14.00 -21.70 -1.39
CA GLU A 258 -12.96 -22.04 -0.41
C GLU A 258 -11.91 -20.91 -0.33
N LEU A 259 -11.43 -20.39 -1.46
CA LEU A 259 -10.49 -19.26 -1.51
C LEU A 259 -11.06 -18.01 -0.82
N MET A 260 -12.32 -17.66 -1.11
CA MET A 260 -12.94 -16.46 -0.52
C MET A 260 -13.30 -16.67 0.96
N GLY A 261 -13.93 -17.79 1.32
CA GLY A 261 -14.48 -18.01 2.65
C GLY A 261 -13.44 -18.47 3.68
N LYS A 262 -12.58 -19.43 3.34
CA LYS A 262 -11.60 -20.01 4.26
C LYS A 262 -10.29 -19.23 4.29
N TYR A 263 -9.84 -18.77 3.13
CA TYR A 263 -8.57 -18.06 3.00
C TYR A 263 -8.71 -16.53 2.95
N GLY A 264 -9.93 -16.00 2.86
CA GLY A 264 -10.19 -14.56 2.84
C GLY A 264 -9.65 -13.84 1.61
N VAL A 265 -9.44 -14.56 0.49
CA VAL A 265 -8.88 -14.00 -0.73
C VAL A 265 -9.95 -13.21 -1.46
N SER A 266 -9.70 -11.94 -1.78
CA SER A 266 -10.65 -11.11 -2.54
C SER A 266 -10.77 -11.59 -3.99
N GLY A 267 -11.90 -11.33 -4.62
CA GLY A 267 -12.13 -11.71 -6.02
C GLY A 267 -11.09 -11.13 -6.97
N ARG A 268 -10.64 -9.90 -6.74
CA ARG A 268 -9.56 -9.29 -7.53
C ARG A 268 -8.22 -9.99 -7.35
N GLU A 269 -7.93 -10.46 -6.15
CA GLU A 269 -6.69 -11.20 -5.88
C GLU A 269 -6.71 -12.59 -6.52
N ILE A 270 -7.87 -13.25 -6.55
CA ILE A 270 -8.07 -14.50 -7.31
C ILE A 270 -7.75 -14.28 -8.79
N ILE A 271 -8.29 -13.23 -9.42
CA ILE A 271 -8.06 -12.93 -10.84
C ILE A 271 -6.58 -12.63 -11.11
N ARG A 272 -5.94 -11.81 -10.28
CA ARG A 272 -4.51 -11.47 -10.41
C ARG A 272 -3.63 -12.71 -10.27
N THR A 273 -3.95 -13.57 -9.31
CA THR A 273 -3.24 -14.84 -9.12
C THR A 273 -3.47 -15.77 -10.30
N ALA A 274 -4.70 -15.87 -10.83
CA ALA A 274 -5.01 -16.63 -12.03
C ALA A 274 -4.19 -16.17 -13.24
N ASN A 275 -4.08 -14.86 -13.45
CA ASN A 275 -3.26 -14.29 -14.53
C ASN A 275 -1.76 -14.62 -14.38
N ARG A 276 -1.25 -14.63 -13.15
CA ARG A 276 0.15 -14.97 -12.87
C ARG A 276 0.44 -16.46 -13.04
N GLU A 277 -0.50 -17.31 -12.65
CA GLU A 277 -0.34 -18.77 -12.64
C GLU A 277 -0.66 -19.45 -13.97
N ILE A 278 -1.39 -18.80 -14.87
CA ILE A 278 -1.82 -19.41 -16.15
C ILE A 278 -0.63 -19.88 -17.01
N GLY A 279 0.46 -19.13 -17.04
CA GLY A 279 1.67 -19.50 -17.79
C GLY A 279 2.40 -20.72 -17.22
N ARG A 280 2.04 -21.16 -16.00
CA ARG A 280 2.60 -22.33 -15.33
C ARG A 280 1.74 -23.59 -15.51
N ILE A 281 0.67 -23.50 -16.31
CA ILE A 281 -0.27 -24.58 -16.57
C ILE A 281 -0.14 -24.99 -18.05
N PRO A 282 0.71 -25.99 -18.39
CA PRO A 282 0.97 -26.36 -19.79
C PRO A 282 -0.28 -26.74 -20.56
N GLU A 283 -1.24 -27.37 -19.88
CA GLU A 283 -2.51 -27.83 -20.48
C GLU A 283 -3.40 -26.68 -21.00
N LEU A 284 -3.13 -25.45 -20.58
CA LEU A 284 -3.89 -24.24 -20.95
C LEU A 284 -3.19 -23.36 -22.00
N ASN A 285 -1.99 -23.72 -22.46
CA ASN A 285 -1.17 -22.89 -23.34
C ASN A 285 -1.90 -22.45 -24.62
N GLU A 286 -2.61 -23.33 -25.29
CA GLU A 286 -3.35 -23.02 -26.52
C GLU A 286 -4.53 -22.04 -26.29
N ARG A 287 -5.06 -22.02 -25.06
CA ARG A 287 -6.23 -21.21 -24.68
C ARG A 287 -5.85 -19.97 -23.86
N GLN A 288 -4.57 -19.78 -23.58
CA GLN A 288 -4.07 -18.75 -22.66
C GLN A 288 -4.56 -17.36 -23.05
N ALA A 289 -4.51 -16.98 -24.33
CA ALA A 289 -4.94 -15.67 -24.78
C ALA A 289 -6.44 -15.40 -24.52
N SER A 290 -7.29 -16.43 -24.72
CA SER A 290 -8.73 -16.33 -24.46
C SER A 290 -9.03 -16.23 -22.96
N ILE A 291 -8.29 -16.98 -22.14
CA ILE A 291 -8.42 -16.94 -20.69
C ILE A 291 -7.99 -15.58 -20.16
N VAL A 292 -6.81 -15.05 -20.56
CA VAL A 292 -6.31 -13.73 -20.13
C VAL A 292 -7.29 -12.61 -20.51
N ARG A 293 -7.88 -12.67 -21.69
CA ARG A 293 -8.91 -11.70 -22.10
C ARG A 293 -10.12 -11.76 -21.17
N THR A 294 -10.58 -12.95 -20.80
CA THR A 294 -11.68 -13.14 -19.85
C THR A 294 -11.31 -12.58 -18.47
N LEU A 295 -10.12 -12.91 -17.95
CA LEU A 295 -9.64 -12.39 -16.66
C LEU A 295 -9.63 -10.85 -16.65
N GLY A 296 -9.13 -10.22 -17.72
CA GLY A 296 -9.08 -8.75 -17.83
C GLY A 296 -10.45 -8.10 -17.83
N GLU A 297 -11.45 -8.72 -18.49
CA GLU A 297 -12.83 -8.24 -18.49
C GLU A 297 -13.44 -8.25 -17.08
N TYR A 298 -13.25 -9.33 -16.32
CA TYR A 298 -13.79 -9.43 -14.96
C TYR A 298 -13.03 -8.61 -13.95
N ASP A 299 -11.70 -8.41 -14.08
CA ASP A 299 -10.96 -7.46 -13.26
C ASP A 299 -11.48 -6.03 -13.44
N PHE A 300 -11.75 -5.64 -14.69
CA PHE A 300 -12.37 -4.33 -14.97
C PHE A 300 -13.73 -4.19 -14.32
N ARG A 301 -14.62 -5.19 -14.43
CA ARG A 301 -15.96 -5.15 -13.80
C ARG A 301 -15.89 -5.05 -12.28
N LEU A 302 -14.97 -5.78 -11.64
CA LEU A 302 -14.75 -5.69 -10.19
C LEU A 302 -14.19 -4.31 -9.79
N THR A 303 -13.37 -3.69 -10.62
CA THR A 303 -12.87 -2.34 -10.40
C THR A 303 -14.01 -1.30 -10.42
N GLN A 304 -15.07 -1.56 -11.18
CA GLN A 304 -16.27 -0.70 -11.20
C GLN A 304 -17.25 -0.96 -10.05
N GLY A 305 -16.87 -1.78 -9.06
CA GLY A 305 -17.68 -2.06 -7.87
C GLY A 305 -18.76 -3.14 -8.07
N ALA A 306 -18.63 -3.98 -9.09
CA ALA A 306 -19.56 -5.10 -9.30
C ALA A 306 -19.40 -6.16 -8.19
N ASN A 307 -20.49 -6.90 -7.91
CA ASN A 307 -20.51 -7.94 -6.88
C ASN A 307 -19.51 -9.07 -7.20
N GLU A 308 -18.58 -9.34 -6.28
CA GLU A 308 -17.48 -10.29 -6.49
C GLU A 308 -17.97 -11.71 -6.77
N ASP A 309 -18.92 -12.22 -6.00
CA ASP A 309 -19.43 -13.57 -6.11
C ASP A 309 -20.07 -13.83 -7.49
N ILE A 310 -20.92 -12.89 -7.94
CA ILE A 310 -21.58 -12.97 -9.24
C ILE A 310 -20.56 -12.91 -10.37
N GLN A 311 -19.59 -12.01 -10.29
CA GLN A 311 -18.60 -11.81 -11.35
C GLN A 311 -17.64 -13.00 -11.46
N LEU A 312 -17.16 -13.52 -10.34
CA LEU A 312 -16.29 -14.70 -10.37
C LEU A 312 -17.02 -15.96 -10.84
N SER A 313 -18.27 -16.15 -10.41
CA SER A 313 -19.09 -17.27 -10.92
C SER A 313 -19.31 -17.17 -12.43
N ALA A 314 -19.58 -15.97 -12.95
CA ALA A 314 -19.73 -15.73 -14.38
C ALA A 314 -18.40 -15.93 -15.14
N MET A 315 -17.28 -15.52 -14.55
CA MET A 315 -15.94 -15.78 -15.09
C MET A 315 -15.67 -17.28 -15.23
N ILE A 316 -15.95 -18.07 -14.19
CA ILE A 316 -15.77 -19.53 -14.21
C ILE A 316 -16.64 -20.16 -15.29
N ALA A 317 -17.90 -19.71 -15.47
CA ALA A 317 -18.78 -20.18 -16.52
C ALA A 317 -18.21 -19.88 -17.93
N GLN A 318 -17.71 -18.69 -18.15
CA GLN A 318 -17.08 -18.30 -19.42
C GLN A 318 -15.79 -19.08 -19.69
N LEU A 319 -14.98 -19.38 -18.67
CA LEU A 319 -13.82 -20.25 -18.80
C LEU A 319 -14.21 -21.69 -19.19
N ALA A 320 -15.34 -22.19 -18.67
CA ALA A 320 -15.85 -23.50 -19.04
C ALA A 320 -16.34 -23.57 -20.53
N GLU A 321 -16.83 -22.45 -21.06
CA GLU A 321 -17.17 -22.37 -22.50
C GLU A 321 -15.91 -22.34 -23.38
N ILE A 322 -14.84 -21.69 -22.94
CA ILE A 322 -13.54 -21.71 -23.65
C ILE A 322 -12.96 -23.11 -23.70
N GLY A 323 -13.20 -23.91 -22.68
CA GLY A 323 -12.75 -25.31 -22.63
C GLY A 323 -13.47 -26.24 -23.57
N ARG A 324 -14.72 -25.93 -23.96
CA ARG A 324 -15.54 -26.74 -24.88
C ARG A 324 -15.26 -26.49 -26.37
N LYS A 325 -14.57 -25.39 -26.67
CA LYS A 325 -14.10 -25.02 -28.01
C LYS A 325 -12.68 -25.54 -28.23
#